data_196c99fc6cc8e4f4c690f5c95bc985d1
#
_entry.id   196c99fc6cc8e4f4c690f5c95bc985d1
#
_cell.length_a   1.000
_cell.length_b   1.000
_cell.length_c   1.000
_cell.angle_alpha   90.00
_cell.angle_beta   90.00
_cell.angle_gamma   90.00
#
_symmetry.space_group_name_H-M   'P 1'
#
loop_
_entity.id
_entity.type
_entity.pdbx_description
1 polymer ?
#
loop_
_entity_poly.entity_id
_entity_poly.type
_entity_poly.pdbx_seq_one_letter_code
_entity_poly.pdbx_strand_id
1 'polypeptide(L)'
;MPTENHTTLTPDTPVRYLKGVGPKTAERFEKLGIVTLADLLCHYPRRYIDFTKPYSIAEAPTDVECVVRAEVFAKPGGRILPGGRRMERITAGDDVSSLEITWFNNPYAAQKLQLGQEYYFQGIVTGGMLRRQMVNPQVRTAEQIKASPFEAVYPQTEGLTSNAIAKCVRQLLPHAELLPDPLPPEMLAKYRLLSKADAVRAIHCPATEEQAYAARRRLIYEELLVLQLGIGRMKNRGAAATGAPMQLADPSLFWASLPFSPTGAQRRAVSEILADMAGEPSMNRLL
;
A
#
# COMPACT_ATOMS: atom_id res chain seq x y z
N MET A 1 34.33 -19.77 20.03
CA MET A 1 33.87 -18.47 19.54
C MET A 1 33.20 -18.74 18.20
N PRO A 2 31.86 -18.70 18.06
CA PRO A 2 31.24 -18.77 16.74
C PRO A 2 31.46 -17.43 16.07
N THR A 3 32.14 -17.44 14.93
CA THR A 3 32.27 -16.31 14.02
C THR A 3 30.86 -15.89 13.54
N GLU A 4 30.42 -14.71 13.96
CA GLU A 4 29.27 -14.06 13.34
C GLU A 4 29.61 -13.82 11.87
N ASN A 5 29.12 -14.68 11.00
CA ASN A 5 29.08 -14.40 9.57
C ASN A 5 28.15 -13.22 9.35
N HIS A 6 28.69 -12.00 9.33
CA HIS A 6 28.03 -10.84 8.78
C HIS A 6 27.82 -11.06 7.27
N THR A 7 26.81 -11.81 6.92
CA THR A 7 26.38 -11.90 5.52
C THR A 7 25.95 -10.49 5.11
N THR A 8 26.75 -9.85 4.29
CA THR A 8 26.42 -8.54 3.74
C THR A 8 25.08 -8.66 3.00
N LEU A 9 24.06 -7.96 3.49
CA LEU A 9 22.74 -7.97 2.86
C LEU A 9 22.84 -7.29 1.50
N THR A 10 22.30 -7.93 0.48
CA THR A 10 22.17 -7.40 -0.88
C THR A 10 20.71 -7.38 -1.30
N PRO A 11 20.30 -6.60 -2.31
CA PRO A 11 18.93 -6.62 -2.83
C PRO A 11 18.45 -8.03 -3.17
N ASP A 12 19.33 -8.85 -3.75
CA ASP A 12 19.03 -10.20 -4.24
C ASP A 12 19.13 -11.28 -3.15
N THR A 13 19.47 -10.89 -1.90
CA THR A 13 19.52 -11.85 -0.78
C THR A 13 18.12 -12.46 -0.59
N PRO A 14 17.99 -13.81 -0.59
CA PRO A 14 16.68 -14.45 -0.43
C PRO A 14 16.03 -14.13 0.92
N VAL A 15 14.70 -13.91 0.91
CA VAL A 15 13.91 -13.52 2.10
C VAL A 15 14.02 -14.54 3.25
N ARG A 16 14.33 -15.81 2.96
CA ARG A 16 14.52 -16.87 3.96
C ARG A 16 15.65 -16.61 4.96
N TYR A 17 16.61 -15.73 4.62
CA TYR A 17 17.71 -15.37 5.53
C TYR A 17 17.32 -14.25 6.51
N LEU A 18 16.13 -13.68 6.36
CA LEU A 18 15.62 -12.71 7.32
C LEU A 18 15.23 -13.39 8.64
N LYS A 19 15.57 -12.75 9.75
CA LYS A 19 15.27 -13.30 11.09
C LYS A 19 13.77 -13.52 11.26
N GLY A 20 13.38 -14.75 11.59
CA GLY A 20 11.98 -15.14 11.78
C GLY A 20 11.28 -15.66 10.52
N VAL A 21 12.00 -15.76 9.39
CA VAL A 21 11.49 -16.37 8.15
C VAL A 21 12.09 -17.77 8.01
N GLY A 22 11.31 -18.78 8.44
CA GLY A 22 11.65 -20.18 8.22
C GLY A 22 11.20 -20.67 6.83
N PRO A 23 11.55 -21.93 6.44
CA PRO A 23 11.22 -22.48 5.11
C PRO A 23 9.74 -22.34 4.73
N LYS A 24 8.84 -22.73 5.62
CA LYS A 24 7.38 -22.61 5.39
C LYS A 24 6.90 -21.16 5.21
N THR A 25 7.57 -20.21 5.87
CA THR A 25 7.23 -18.79 5.73
C THR A 25 7.79 -18.25 4.41
N ALA A 26 8.97 -18.69 3.99
CA ALA A 26 9.54 -18.35 2.69
C ALA A 26 8.67 -18.83 1.53
N GLU A 27 8.18 -20.07 1.56
CA GLU A 27 7.21 -20.59 0.58
C GLU A 27 5.93 -19.76 0.48
N ARG A 28 5.47 -19.20 1.62
CA ARG A 28 4.30 -18.31 1.63
C ARG A 28 4.63 -16.94 1.02
N PHE A 29 5.83 -16.42 1.23
CA PHE A 29 6.30 -15.22 0.57
C PHE A 29 6.39 -15.42 -0.94
N GLU A 30 6.87 -16.56 -1.42
CA GLU A 30 6.92 -16.90 -2.85
C GLU A 30 5.53 -16.88 -3.51
N LYS A 31 4.47 -17.31 -2.81
CA LYS A 31 3.08 -17.20 -3.29
C LYS A 31 2.63 -15.75 -3.52
N LEU A 32 3.27 -14.79 -2.89
CA LEU A 32 3.06 -13.35 -3.09
C LEU A 32 4.05 -12.75 -4.11
N GLY A 33 4.90 -13.58 -4.75
CA GLY A 33 5.95 -13.12 -5.64
C GLY A 33 7.16 -12.52 -4.93
N ILE A 34 7.31 -12.75 -3.62
CA ILE A 34 8.38 -12.19 -2.79
C ILE A 34 9.44 -13.29 -2.59
N VAL A 35 10.58 -13.16 -3.25
CA VAL A 35 11.70 -14.11 -3.19
C VAL A 35 12.91 -13.47 -2.50
N THR A 36 13.16 -12.20 -2.78
CA THR A 36 14.32 -11.43 -2.34
C THR A 36 13.97 -10.36 -1.31
N LEU A 37 15.00 -9.76 -0.69
CA LEU A 37 14.83 -8.61 0.20
C LEU A 37 14.31 -7.38 -0.56
N ALA A 38 14.73 -7.20 -1.82
CA ALA A 38 14.22 -6.15 -2.68
C ALA A 38 12.72 -6.31 -2.94
N ASP A 39 12.27 -7.53 -3.24
CA ASP A 39 10.83 -7.81 -3.44
C ASP A 39 10.03 -7.46 -2.19
N LEU A 40 10.55 -7.80 -1.01
CA LEU A 40 9.88 -7.51 0.25
C LEU A 40 9.81 -6.00 0.53
N LEU A 41 10.85 -5.23 0.24
CA LEU A 41 10.86 -3.76 0.34
C LEU A 41 9.96 -3.10 -0.73
N CYS A 42 9.73 -3.77 -1.85
CA CYS A 42 8.80 -3.31 -2.89
C CYS A 42 7.37 -3.83 -2.72
N HIS A 43 7.11 -4.66 -1.71
CA HIS A 43 5.76 -5.12 -1.40
C HIS A 43 5.00 -4.05 -0.61
N TYR A 44 4.49 -3.05 -1.30
CA TYR A 44 3.87 -1.87 -0.70
C TYR A 44 2.51 -2.16 -0.07
N PRO A 45 2.14 -1.44 1.03
CA PRO A 45 0.84 -1.57 1.65
C PRO A 45 -0.29 -1.07 0.73
N ARG A 46 -1.45 -1.71 0.82
CA ARG A 46 -2.66 -1.30 0.08
C ARG A 46 -3.36 -0.10 0.72
N ARG A 47 -3.31 -0.02 2.05
CA ARG A 47 -3.95 1.03 2.85
C ARG A 47 -3.26 1.14 4.21
N TYR A 48 -3.64 2.16 4.95
CA TYR A 48 -3.23 2.34 6.33
C TYR A 48 -4.45 2.33 7.24
N ILE A 49 -4.24 1.88 8.48
CA ILE A 49 -5.15 2.11 9.59
C ILE A 49 -4.62 3.31 10.34
N ASP A 50 -5.44 4.34 10.44
CA ASP A 50 -5.12 5.59 11.11
C ASP A 50 -5.55 5.51 12.57
N PHE A 51 -4.58 5.51 13.49
CA PHE A 51 -4.83 5.54 14.94
C PHE A 51 -4.92 6.95 15.50
N THR A 52 -4.68 7.99 14.69
CA THR A 52 -4.74 9.39 15.15
C THR A 52 -6.17 9.91 15.26
N LYS A 53 -7.10 9.25 14.59
CA LYS A 53 -8.52 9.62 14.49
C LYS A 53 -9.41 8.48 14.99
N PRO A 54 -9.31 8.08 16.29
CA PRO A 54 -10.16 7.02 16.82
C PRO A 54 -11.60 7.52 16.95
N TYR A 55 -12.54 6.61 16.76
CA TYR A 55 -13.95 6.85 17.07
C TYR A 55 -14.22 6.74 18.55
N SER A 56 -15.23 7.48 19.04
CA SER A 56 -15.93 7.14 20.27
C SER A 56 -16.71 5.82 20.09
N ILE A 57 -17.07 5.16 21.18
CA ILE A 57 -17.84 3.91 21.08
C ILE A 57 -19.18 4.16 20.38
N ALA A 58 -19.83 5.29 20.66
CA ALA A 58 -21.14 5.63 20.10
C ALA A 58 -21.09 5.87 18.58
N GLU A 59 -20.04 6.53 18.10
CA GLU A 59 -19.89 6.93 16.69
C GLU A 59 -19.22 5.85 15.82
N ALA A 60 -18.63 4.81 16.44
CA ALA A 60 -17.95 3.77 15.70
C ALA A 60 -18.91 3.09 14.69
N PRO A 61 -18.52 2.99 13.40
CA PRO A 61 -19.32 2.31 12.40
C PRO A 61 -19.45 0.82 12.74
N THR A 62 -20.62 0.23 12.48
CA THR A 62 -20.86 -1.20 12.63
C THR A 62 -20.44 -1.96 11.37
N ASP A 63 -19.95 -3.20 11.55
CA ASP A 63 -19.56 -4.12 10.47
C ASP A 63 -18.44 -3.60 9.56
N VAL A 64 -17.73 -2.55 10.00
CA VAL A 64 -16.57 -1.98 9.33
C VAL A 64 -15.40 -1.95 10.31
N GLU A 65 -14.20 -2.25 9.81
CA GLU A 65 -12.98 -2.16 10.61
C GLU A 65 -12.68 -0.70 10.97
N CYS A 66 -12.59 -0.42 12.26
CA CYS A 66 -12.32 0.92 12.80
C CYS A 66 -11.43 0.84 14.04
N VAL A 67 -10.96 2.00 14.48
CA VAL A 67 -10.23 2.17 15.74
C VAL A 67 -11.14 2.85 16.73
N VAL A 68 -11.32 2.26 17.90
CA VAL A 68 -12.11 2.81 19.02
C VAL A 68 -11.19 3.10 20.18
N ARG A 69 -11.32 4.28 20.78
CA ARG A 69 -10.63 4.66 22.01
C ARG A 69 -11.55 4.42 23.20
N ALA A 70 -11.08 3.65 24.19
CA ALA A 70 -11.86 3.34 25.38
C ALA A 70 -10.97 2.99 26.58
N GLU A 71 -11.47 3.27 27.78
CA GLU A 71 -10.87 2.90 29.07
C GLU A 71 -11.37 1.51 29.50
N VAL A 72 -10.48 0.68 30.05
CA VAL A 72 -10.84 -0.66 30.57
C VAL A 72 -11.32 -0.56 32.01
N PHE A 73 -12.59 -0.88 32.29
CA PHE A 73 -13.11 -0.85 33.67
C PHE A 73 -13.53 -2.19 34.24
N ALA A 74 -13.67 -3.23 33.46
CA ALA A 74 -13.94 -4.56 33.98
C ALA A 74 -13.22 -5.66 33.25
N LYS A 75 -12.69 -6.60 34.03
CA LYS A 75 -12.01 -7.82 33.53
C LYS A 75 -12.63 -9.04 34.23
N PRO A 76 -13.80 -9.51 33.79
CA PRO A 76 -14.52 -10.59 34.49
C PRO A 76 -13.79 -11.95 34.44
N GLY A 77 -12.68 -12.05 33.77
CA GLY A 77 -11.88 -13.27 33.68
C GLY A 77 -12.23 -14.16 32.51
N GLY A 78 -11.35 -15.14 32.29
CA GLY A 78 -11.48 -16.09 31.18
C GLY A 78 -12.39 -17.25 31.51
N ARG A 79 -13.04 -17.80 30.48
CA ARG A 79 -13.82 -19.03 30.54
C ARG A 79 -13.32 -20.02 29.48
N ILE A 80 -13.39 -21.30 29.85
CA ILE A 80 -13.16 -22.38 28.88
C ILE A 80 -14.53 -22.80 28.36
N LEU A 81 -14.73 -22.68 27.04
CA LEU A 81 -15.96 -23.07 26.36
C LEU A 81 -15.94 -24.58 26.03
N PRO A 82 -17.12 -25.18 25.78
CA PRO A 82 -17.19 -26.51 25.22
C PRO A 82 -16.30 -26.67 23.99
N GLY A 83 -15.50 -27.75 23.93
CA GLY A 83 -14.48 -27.93 22.89
C GLY A 83 -13.12 -27.33 23.19
N GLY A 84 -12.85 -26.90 24.46
CA GLY A 84 -11.53 -26.48 24.92
C GLY A 84 -11.10 -25.08 24.47
N ARG A 85 -11.97 -24.32 23.81
CA ARG A 85 -11.67 -22.93 23.41
C ARG A 85 -11.65 -22.01 24.61
N ARG A 86 -10.55 -21.30 24.80
CA ARG A 86 -10.42 -20.28 25.82
C ARG A 86 -10.99 -18.95 25.35
N MET A 87 -11.83 -18.34 26.15
CA MET A 87 -12.46 -17.04 25.89
C MET A 87 -12.10 -16.10 27.03
N GLU A 88 -11.48 -14.97 26.68
CA GLU A 88 -11.22 -13.86 27.62
C GLU A 88 -12.14 -12.69 27.26
N ARG A 89 -12.71 -12.05 28.26
CA ARG A 89 -13.62 -10.92 28.08
C ARG A 89 -13.20 -9.76 28.96
N ILE A 90 -13.36 -8.56 28.42
CA ILE A 90 -13.27 -7.31 29.18
C ILE A 90 -14.43 -6.41 28.81
N THR A 91 -14.68 -5.42 29.65
CA THR A 91 -15.56 -4.30 29.33
C THR A 91 -14.71 -3.03 29.34
N ALA A 92 -14.73 -2.33 28.24
CA ALA A 92 -14.16 -1.00 28.08
C ALA A 92 -15.26 0.01 27.79
N GLY A 93 -15.01 1.29 28.00
CA GLY A 93 -15.99 2.31 27.73
C GLY A 93 -15.39 3.69 27.58
N ASP A 94 -16.23 4.60 27.17
CA ASP A 94 -16.03 6.05 27.20
C ASP A 94 -17.08 6.68 28.12
N ASP A 95 -17.16 8.01 28.17
CA ASP A 95 -18.07 8.76 29.06
C ASP A 95 -19.56 8.43 28.85
N VAL A 96 -19.93 7.83 27.71
CA VAL A 96 -21.33 7.66 27.29
C VAL A 96 -21.71 6.19 27.06
N SER A 97 -20.78 5.37 26.59
CA SER A 97 -21.07 4.05 26.06
C SER A 97 -20.11 2.98 26.55
N SER A 98 -20.51 1.71 26.44
CA SER A 98 -19.66 0.56 26.77
C SER A 98 -19.44 -0.35 25.57
N LEU A 99 -18.28 -0.98 25.53
CA LEU A 99 -17.84 -1.93 24.50
C LEU A 99 -17.42 -3.24 25.17
N GLU A 100 -18.10 -4.31 24.84
CA GLU A 100 -17.72 -5.65 25.26
C GLU A 100 -16.67 -6.20 24.31
N ILE A 101 -15.49 -6.54 24.80
CA ILE A 101 -14.38 -7.02 23.98
C ILE A 101 -14.07 -8.46 24.37
N THR A 102 -14.02 -9.32 23.36
CA THR A 102 -13.79 -10.76 23.55
C THR A 102 -12.62 -11.25 22.72
N TRP A 103 -11.68 -11.98 23.34
CA TRP A 103 -10.63 -12.72 22.62
C TRP A 103 -10.86 -14.23 22.75
N PHE A 104 -10.71 -14.91 21.64
CA PHE A 104 -10.71 -16.36 21.58
C PHE A 104 -9.29 -16.89 21.40
N ASN A 105 -8.91 -17.90 22.19
CA ASN A 105 -7.60 -18.56 22.17
C ASN A 105 -6.39 -17.63 22.35
N ASN A 106 -6.59 -16.45 22.92
CA ASN A 106 -5.52 -15.48 23.22
C ASN A 106 -5.63 -14.97 24.67
N PRO A 107 -5.21 -15.76 25.66
CA PRO A 107 -5.32 -15.38 27.06
C PRO A 107 -4.45 -14.17 27.42
N TYR A 108 -3.37 -13.96 26.69
CA TYR A 108 -2.43 -12.88 27.00
C TYR A 108 -2.93 -11.48 26.57
N ALA A 109 -3.89 -11.40 25.66
CA ALA A 109 -4.40 -10.10 25.20
C ALA A 109 -5.06 -9.32 26.34
N ALA A 110 -5.99 -9.95 27.07
CA ALA A 110 -6.68 -9.32 28.20
C ALA A 110 -5.77 -9.13 29.43
N GLN A 111 -4.79 -10.02 29.65
CA GLN A 111 -3.90 -9.95 30.82
C GLN A 111 -2.99 -8.71 30.82
N LYS A 112 -2.56 -8.27 29.61
CA LYS A 112 -1.68 -7.11 29.45
C LYS A 112 -2.36 -5.77 29.70
N LEU A 113 -3.68 -5.73 29.71
CA LEU A 113 -4.45 -4.51 29.90
C LEU A 113 -4.59 -4.21 31.40
N GLN A 114 -4.56 -2.95 31.77
CA GLN A 114 -4.74 -2.48 33.15
C GLN A 114 -6.12 -1.82 33.30
N LEU A 115 -6.75 -2.02 34.44
CA LEU A 115 -8.00 -1.32 34.80
C LEU A 115 -7.72 0.17 34.99
N GLY A 116 -8.64 1.01 34.54
CA GLY A 116 -8.51 2.46 34.61
C GLY A 116 -7.54 3.05 33.59
N GLN A 117 -7.06 2.25 32.61
CA GLN A 117 -6.18 2.73 31.57
C GLN A 117 -6.88 2.74 30.20
N GLU A 118 -6.61 3.79 29.44
CA GLU A 118 -7.11 3.99 28.07
C GLU A 118 -6.29 3.21 27.07
N TYR A 119 -6.98 2.57 26.11
CA TYR A 119 -6.40 1.82 25.00
C TYR A 119 -7.14 2.12 23.70
N TYR A 120 -6.49 1.80 22.59
CA TYR A 120 -7.04 1.89 21.25
C TYR A 120 -7.25 0.48 20.72
N PHE A 121 -8.51 0.17 20.44
CA PHE A 121 -8.96 -1.14 19.97
C PHE A 121 -9.28 -1.06 18.49
N GLN A 122 -8.55 -1.83 17.69
CA GLN A 122 -8.77 -1.92 16.25
C GLN A 122 -9.48 -3.22 15.93
N GLY A 123 -10.61 -3.13 15.27
CA GLY A 123 -11.41 -4.29 14.89
C GLY A 123 -12.75 -3.87 14.31
N ILE A 124 -13.63 -4.84 14.16
CA ILE A 124 -15.00 -4.63 13.68
C ILE A 124 -15.92 -4.53 14.90
N VAL A 125 -16.62 -3.40 15.00
CA VAL A 125 -17.67 -3.21 16.00
C VAL A 125 -18.95 -3.84 15.48
N THR A 126 -19.57 -4.69 16.29
CA THR A 126 -20.85 -5.35 16.01
C THR A 126 -21.87 -5.04 17.11
N GLY A 127 -23.14 -5.34 16.83
CA GLY A 127 -24.25 -5.12 17.80
C GLY A 127 -24.89 -3.75 17.64
N GLY A 128 -25.99 -3.54 18.39
CA GLY A 128 -26.75 -2.27 18.39
C GLY A 128 -26.19 -1.25 19.38
N MET A 129 -26.80 -0.07 19.42
CA MET A 129 -26.33 1.06 20.27
C MET A 129 -26.25 0.72 21.78
N LEU A 130 -27.12 -0.18 22.26
CA LEU A 130 -27.15 -0.57 23.70
C LEU A 130 -26.14 -1.66 24.06
N ARG A 131 -25.63 -2.40 23.07
CA ARG A 131 -24.68 -3.49 23.29
C ARG A 131 -23.72 -3.61 22.14
N ARG A 132 -22.64 -2.85 22.19
CA ARG A 132 -21.56 -2.89 21.22
C ARG A 132 -20.54 -3.95 21.62
N GLN A 133 -20.05 -4.69 20.64
CA GLN A 133 -19.11 -5.78 20.84
C GLN A 133 -17.99 -5.73 19.81
N MET A 134 -16.80 -6.20 20.21
CA MET A 134 -15.65 -6.35 19.32
C MET A 134 -14.97 -7.68 19.63
N VAL A 135 -14.65 -8.44 18.58
CA VAL A 135 -14.04 -9.78 18.70
C VAL A 135 -12.61 -9.74 18.19
N ASN A 136 -11.67 -10.26 18.99
CA ASN A 136 -10.26 -10.35 18.68
C ASN A 136 -9.62 -9.03 18.19
N PRO A 137 -9.90 -7.87 18.80
CA PRO A 137 -9.25 -6.63 18.37
C PRO A 137 -7.75 -6.68 18.59
N GLN A 138 -7.03 -5.94 17.75
CA GLN A 138 -5.68 -5.49 18.08
C GLN A 138 -5.76 -4.34 19.08
N VAL A 139 -4.79 -4.29 19.99
CA VAL A 139 -4.78 -3.27 21.04
C VAL A 139 -3.45 -2.53 21.02
N ARG A 140 -3.52 -1.20 21.13
CA ARG A 140 -2.36 -0.33 21.24
C ARG A 140 -2.50 0.64 22.39
N THR A 141 -1.35 1.01 22.98
CA THR A 141 -1.26 2.10 23.94
C THR A 141 -1.04 3.44 23.22
N ALA A 142 -1.29 4.56 23.90
CA ALA A 142 -1.01 5.89 23.38
C ALA A 142 0.46 6.09 22.99
N GLU A 143 1.40 5.48 23.74
CA GLU A 143 2.84 5.55 23.41
C GLU A 143 3.16 4.81 22.12
N GLN A 144 2.55 3.64 21.89
CA GLN A 144 2.73 2.90 20.66
C GLN A 144 2.19 3.66 19.43
N ILE A 145 1.09 4.40 19.62
CA ILE A 145 0.52 5.25 18.56
C ILE A 145 1.42 6.45 18.28
N LYS A 146 1.95 7.11 19.32
CA LYS A 146 2.92 8.20 19.12
C LYS A 146 4.15 7.75 18.34
N ALA A 147 4.62 6.52 18.59
CA ALA A 147 5.76 5.95 17.86
C ALA A 147 5.43 5.52 16.42
N SER A 148 4.19 5.08 16.16
CA SER A 148 3.75 4.60 14.84
C SER A 148 2.24 4.84 14.68
N PRO A 149 1.84 6.05 14.25
CA PRO A 149 0.43 6.44 14.19
C PRO A 149 -0.36 5.74 13.09
N PHE A 150 0.33 5.24 12.08
CA PHE A 150 -0.28 4.53 10.94
C PHE A 150 0.18 3.07 10.90
N GLU A 151 -0.76 2.17 10.76
CA GLU A 151 -0.45 0.75 10.52
C GLU A 151 -0.64 0.40 9.06
N ALA A 152 0.44 -0.03 8.43
CA ALA A 152 0.43 -0.48 7.05
C ALA A 152 -0.27 -1.85 6.92
N VAL A 153 -1.26 -1.94 6.03
CA VAL A 153 -1.99 -3.17 5.71
C VAL A 153 -1.51 -3.72 4.38
N TYR A 154 -0.86 -4.87 4.42
CA TYR A 154 -0.26 -5.50 3.25
C TYR A 154 -1.21 -6.49 2.56
N PRO A 155 -1.04 -6.71 1.24
CA PRO A 155 -1.56 -7.89 0.59
C PRO A 155 -1.04 -9.15 1.30
N GLN A 156 -1.94 -10.09 1.59
CA GLN A 156 -1.61 -11.29 2.37
C GLN A 156 -2.05 -12.55 1.64
N THR A 157 -1.52 -13.69 2.07
CA THR A 157 -1.91 -15.02 1.60
C THR A 157 -2.19 -15.94 2.78
N GLU A 158 -2.73 -17.11 2.52
CA GLU A 158 -3.02 -18.09 3.57
C GLU A 158 -1.81 -18.39 4.44
N GLY A 159 -1.99 -18.25 5.75
CA GLY A 159 -0.95 -18.46 6.75
C GLY A 159 0.15 -17.39 6.83
N LEU A 160 0.08 -16.29 6.04
CA LEU A 160 0.98 -15.15 6.14
C LEU A 160 0.16 -13.86 6.30
N THR A 161 0.05 -13.39 7.53
CA THR A 161 -0.75 -12.21 7.88
C THR A 161 0.00 -10.90 7.59
N SER A 162 -0.77 -9.80 7.39
CA SER A 162 -0.23 -8.45 7.23
C SER A 162 0.76 -8.08 8.35
N ASN A 163 0.45 -8.42 9.61
CA ASN A 163 1.34 -8.18 10.75
C ASN A 163 2.66 -8.93 10.67
N ALA A 164 2.66 -10.17 10.15
CA ALA A 164 3.89 -10.94 9.95
C ALA A 164 4.75 -10.29 8.86
N ILE A 165 4.13 -9.85 7.76
CA ILE A 165 4.80 -9.11 6.68
C ILE A 165 5.38 -7.80 7.23
N ALA A 166 4.57 -6.99 7.95
CA ALA A 166 5.00 -5.73 8.56
C ALA A 166 6.22 -5.90 9.47
N LYS A 167 6.26 -7.00 10.25
CA LYS A 167 7.40 -7.31 11.12
C LYS A 167 8.67 -7.58 10.32
N CYS A 168 8.56 -8.30 9.21
CA CYS A 168 9.69 -8.58 8.32
C CYS A 168 10.18 -7.31 7.61
N VAL A 169 9.26 -6.51 7.09
CA VAL A 169 9.57 -5.22 6.45
C VAL A 169 10.32 -4.30 7.40
N ARG A 170 9.81 -4.11 8.63
CA ARG A 170 10.46 -3.23 9.63
C ARG A 170 11.92 -3.59 9.92
N GLN A 171 12.30 -4.86 9.83
CA GLN A 171 13.69 -5.27 9.99
C GLN A 171 14.58 -4.78 8.85
N LEU A 172 14.02 -4.56 7.66
CA LEU A 172 14.74 -4.14 6.46
C LEU A 172 14.75 -2.63 6.25
N LEU A 173 13.84 -1.87 6.88
CA LEU A 173 13.76 -0.41 6.68
C LEU A 173 15.08 0.33 6.96
N PRO A 174 15.91 -0.05 7.96
CA PRO A 174 17.25 0.54 8.13
C PRO A 174 18.16 0.32 6.92
N HIS A 175 17.88 -0.66 6.09
CA HIS A 175 18.64 -1.04 4.90
C HIS A 175 17.92 -0.68 3.60
N ALA A 176 17.04 0.33 3.60
CA ALA A 176 16.29 0.76 2.41
C ALA A 176 17.21 1.23 1.27
N GLU A 177 18.45 1.61 1.57
CA GLU A 177 19.51 1.94 0.60
C GLU A 177 19.95 0.74 -0.25
N LEU A 178 19.57 -0.48 0.11
CA LEU A 178 19.74 -1.65 -0.76
C LEU A 178 19.04 -1.48 -2.12
N LEU A 179 17.96 -0.69 -2.15
CA LEU A 179 17.27 -0.35 -3.39
C LEU A 179 17.95 0.84 -4.05
N PRO A 180 18.60 0.66 -5.21
CA PRO A 180 19.20 1.79 -5.92
C PRO A 180 18.13 2.77 -6.37
N ASP A 181 18.45 4.06 -6.36
CA ASP A 181 17.56 5.09 -6.89
C ASP A 181 17.78 5.21 -8.42
N PRO A 182 16.78 4.89 -9.25
CA PRO A 182 16.90 5.00 -10.69
C PRO A 182 16.77 6.45 -11.21
N LEU A 183 16.33 7.40 -10.36
CA LEU A 183 16.15 8.80 -10.76
C LEU A 183 17.38 9.64 -10.43
N PRO A 184 17.87 10.43 -11.39
CA PRO A 184 18.98 11.35 -11.14
C PRO A 184 18.59 12.46 -10.14
N PRO A 185 19.56 12.97 -9.36
CA PRO A 185 19.31 13.99 -8.33
C PRO A 185 18.62 15.26 -8.85
N GLU A 186 18.92 15.69 -10.08
CA GLU A 186 18.32 16.84 -10.72
C GLU A 186 16.82 16.65 -10.94
N MET A 187 16.40 15.42 -11.24
CA MET A 187 14.99 15.07 -11.44
C MET A 187 14.27 15.05 -10.09
N LEU A 188 14.88 14.48 -9.04
CA LEU A 188 14.33 14.52 -7.69
C LEU A 188 14.10 15.95 -7.23
N ALA A 189 15.08 16.84 -7.41
CA ALA A 189 14.98 18.25 -7.05
C ALA A 189 13.90 18.98 -7.87
N LYS A 190 13.91 18.83 -9.20
CA LYS A 190 12.97 19.49 -10.11
C LYS A 190 11.51 19.17 -9.78
N TYR A 191 11.22 17.92 -9.48
CA TYR A 191 9.85 17.45 -9.22
C TYR A 191 9.54 17.33 -7.73
N ARG A 192 10.45 17.75 -6.84
CA ARG A 192 10.32 17.67 -5.38
C ARG A 192 9.90 16.25 -4.94
N LEU A 193 10.65 15.26 -5.39
CA LEU A 193 10.44 13.86 -5.06
C LEU A 193 11.40 13.44 -3.96
N LEU A 194 10.94 12.48 -3.12
CA LEU A 194 11.80 11.82 -2.15
C LEU A 194 12.86 10.95 -2.86
N SER A 195 13.96 10.66 -2.18
CA SER A 195 14.85 9.57 -2.61
C SER A 195 14.12 8.23 -2.58
N LYS A 196 14.62 7.21 -3.29
CA LYS A 196 14.02 5.85 -3.26
C LYS A 196 13.98 5.30 -1.84
N ALA A 197 15.08 5.40 -1.11
CA ALA A 197 15.18 4.90 0.25
C ALA A 197 14.21 5.61 1.21
N ASP A 198 14.09 6.94 1.13
CA ASP A 198 13.15 7.69 1.98
C ASP A 198 11.70 7.41 1.61
N ALA A 199 11.40 7.26 0.32
CA ALA A 199 10.06 6.87 -0.11
C ALA A 199 9.68 5.48 0.38
N VAL A 200 10.61 4.51 0.33
CA VAL A 200 10.39 3.15 0.87
C VAL A 200 10.17 3.18 2.38
N ARG A 201 10.97 3.93 3.13
CA ARG A 201 10.74 4.09 4.58
C ARG A 201 9.36 4.69 4.87
N ALA A 202 9.04 5.79 4.20
CA ALA A 202 7.80 6.53 4.43
C ALA A 202 6.55 5.78 3.95
N ILE A 203 6.61 4.97 2.89
CA ILE A 203 5.47 4.17 2.45
C ILE A 203 5.16 3.02 3.40
N HIS A 204 6.16 2.48 4.10
CA HIS A 204 5.96 1.38 5.04
C HIS A 204 5.66 1.85 6.46
N CYS A 205 6.24 2.97 6.89
CA CYS A 205 6.11 3.51 8.25
C CYS A 205 5.97 5.05 8.20
N PRO A 206 4.88 5.59 7.68
CA PRO A 206 4.68 7.03 7.65
C PRO A 206 4.43 7.57 9.06
N ALA A 207 4.99 8.73 9.38
CA ALA A 207 4.66 9.45 10.60
C ALA A 207 3.47 10.40 10.42
N THR A 208 3.18 10.82 9.18
CA THR A 208 2.03 11.68 8.83
C THR A 208 1.40 11.26 7.51
N GLU A 209 0.17 11.70 7.26
CA GLU A 209 -0.52 11.49 5.97
C GLU A 209 0.27 12.09 4.80
N GLU A 210 0.89 13.28 5.01
CA GLU A 210 1.69 13.97 4.00
C GLU A 210 2.93 13.15 3.60
N GLN A 211 3.58 12.50 4.58
CA GLN A 211 4.71 11.61 4.30
C GLN A 211 4.27 10.40 3.49
N ALA A 212 3.14 9.76 3.84
CA ALA A 212 2.59 8.66 3.07
C ALA A 212 2.26 9.08 1.63
N TYR A 213 1.66 10.26 1.47
CA TYR A 213 1.35 10.84 0.17
C TYR A 213 2.61 11.13 -0.66
N ALA A 214 3.61 11.77 -0.06
CA ALA A 214 4.88 12.07 -0.74
C ALA A 214 5.60 10.80 -1.19
N ALA A 215 5.62 9.77 -0.34
CA ALA A 215 6.19 8.46 -0.67
C ALA A 215 5.44 7.81 -1.84
N ARG A 216 4.11 7.76 -1.77
CA ARG A 216 3.27 7.20 -2.84
C ARG A 216 3.46 7.94 -4.16
N ARG A 217 3.50 9.29 -4.12
CA ARG A 217 3.76 10.12 -5.29
C ARG A 217 5.10 9.79 -5.95
N ARG A 218 6.17 9.60 -5.16
CA ARG A 218 7.50 9.21 -5.65
C ARG A 218 7.47 7.86 -6.36
N LEU A 219 6.82 6.86 -5.76
CA LEU A 219 6.75 5.51 -6.29
C LEU A 219 5.90 5.44 -7.57
N ILE A 220 4.75 6.12 -7.59
CA ILE A 220 3.91 6.25 -8.78
C ILE A 220 4.66 6.94 -9.93
N TYR A 221 5.40 8.02 -9.61
CA TYR A 221 6.19 8.74 -10.61
C TYR A 221 7.20 7.81 -11.29
N GLU A 222 7.92 7.01 -10.51
CA GLU A 222 8.90 6.05 -11.02
C GLU A 222 8.24 5.02 -11.93
N GLU A 223 7.14 4.41 -11.47
CA GLU A 223 6.42 3.37 -12.21
C GLU A 223 5.89 3.91 -13.55
N LEU A 224 5.26 5.09 -13.54
CA LEU A 224 4.75 5.73 -14.74
C LEU A 224 5.87 6.17 -15.68
N LEU A 225 7.01 6.63 -15.15
CA LEU A 225 8.17 7.00 -15.97
C LEU A 225 8.73 5.77 -16.70
N VAL A 226 8.90 4.64 -16.01
CA VAL A 226 9.38 3.39 -16.61
C VAL A 226 8.41 2.93 -17.72
N LEU A 227 7.10 3.00 -17.46
CA LEU A 227 6.07 2.68 -18.45
C LEU A 227 6.17 3.60 -19.68
N GLN A 228 6.28 4.91 -19.49
CA GLN A 228 6.39 5.90 -20.57
C GLN A 228 7.67 5.71 -21.39
N LEU A 229 8.78 5.43 -20.75
CA LEU A 229 10.04 5.11 -21.44
C LEU A 229 9.92 3.82 -22.27
N GLY A 230 9.25 2.81 -21.73
CA GLY A 230 8.95 1.56 -22.43
C GLY A 230 8.11 1.79 -23.69
N ILE A 231 7.00 2.52 -23.55
CA ILE A 231 6.12 2.88 -24.68
C ILE A 231 6.87 3.73 -25.69
N GLY A 232 7.63 4.75 -25.27
CA GLY A 232 8.43 5.59 -26.14
C GLY A 232 9.46 4.79 -26.94
N ARG A 233 10.13 3.81 -26.30
CA ARG A 233 11.08 2.93 -26.97
C ARG A 233 10.41 2.00 -28.00
N MET A 234 9.22 1.49 -27.70
CA MET A 234 8.45 0.70 -28.66
C MET A 234 7.99 1.55 -29.84
N LYS A 235 7.51 2.76 -29.59
CA LYS A 235 7.08 3.71 -30.63
C LYS A 235 8.24 4.09 -31.56
N ASN A 236 9.42 4.37 -31.01
CA ASN A 236 10.61 4.69 -31.82
C ASN A 236 11.10 3.48 -32.65
N ARG A 237 10.94 2.25 -32.15
CA ARG A 237 11.24 1.04 -32.95
C ARG A 237 10.24 0.85 -34.12
N GLY A 238 8.96 1.19 -33.89
CA GLY A 238 7.93 1.18 -34.94
C GLY A 238 8.13 2.29 -36.01
N ALA A 239 8.62 3.46 -35.56
CA ALA A 239 8.92 4.58 -36.46
C ALA A 239 10.16 4.34 -37.36
N ALA A 240 11.00 3.36 -37.02
CA ALA A 240 12.10 2.92 -37.87
C ALA A 240 11.62 2.00 -39.04
N ALA A 241 10.35 1.56 -39.02
CA ALA A 241 9.74 0.90 -40.15
C ALA A 241 9.39 1.98 -41.20
N THR A 242 10.14 2.04 -42.27
CA THR A 242 9.91 2.95 -43.39
C THR A 242 8.56 2.63 -44.04
N GLY A 243 7.60 3.54 -43.90
CA GLY A 243 6.40 3.56 -44.73
C GLY A 243 6.76 4.09 -46.13
N ALA A 244 6.02 3.70 -47.16
CA ALA A 244 6.11 4.39 -48.45
C ALA A 244 5.36 5.74 -48.32
N PRO A 245 6.04 6.90 -48.54
CA PRO A 245 5.35 8.19 -48.53
C PRO A 245 4.24 8.19 -49.56
N MET A 246 3.06 8.61 -49.14
CA MET A 246 1.92 8.68 -50.08
C MET A 246 1.89 10.03 -50.78
N GLN A 247 1.56 10.00 -52.08
CA GLN A 247 1.29 11.23 -52.79
C GLN A 247 -0.08 11.77 -52.38
N LEU A 248 -0.08 12.93 -51.71
CA LEU A 248 -1.30 13.48 -51.15
C LEU A 248 -2.15 14.12 -52.26
N ALA A 249 -3.46 13.78 -52.27
CA ALA A 249 -4.44 14.52 -53.07
C ALA A 249 -4.91 15.75 -52.24
N ASP A 250 -5.25 16.83 -52.92
CA ASP A 250 -5.85 18.01 -52.30
C ASP A 250 -7.25 17.64 -51.77
N PRO A 251 -7.49 17.77 -50.47
CA PRO A 251 -8.76 17.41 -49.85
C PRO A 251 -9.88 18.45 -50.09
N SER A 252 -9.60 19.52 -50.81
CA SER A 252 -10.57 20.63 -51.05
C SER A 252 -11.87 20.20 -51.70
N LEU A 253 -11.79 19.30 -52.68
CA LEU A 253 -12.96 18.74 -53.37
C LEU A 253 -13.80 17.87 -52.41
N PHE A 254 -13.16 17.10 -51.57
CA PHE A 254 -13.81 16.29 -50.53
C PHE A 254 -14.53 17.21 -49.52
N TRP A 255 -13.85 18.26 -49.05
CA TRP A 255 -14.47 19.22 -48.11
C TRP A 255 -15.68 19.91 -48.73
N ALA A 256 -15.65 20.25 -50.02
CA ALA A 256 -16.76 20.87 -50.72
C ALA A 256 -17.96 19.95 -50.92
N SER A 257 -17.77 18.63 -50.91
CA SER A 257 -18.84 17.64 -51.07
C SER A 257 -19.60 17.33 -49.76
N LEU A 258 -19.11 17.78 -48.61
CA LEU A 258 -19.75 17.50 -47.34
C LEU A 258 -21.01 18.36 -47.15
N PRO A 259 -22.10 17.80 -46.62
CA PRO A 259 -23.36 18.54 -46.34
C PRO A 259 -23.25 19.47 -45.14
N PHE A 260 -22.11 19.57 -44.49
CA PHE A 260 -21.83 20.39 -43.33
C PHE A 260 -20.39 20.97 -43.35
N SER A 261 -20.15 22.04 -42.61
CA SER A 261 -18.82 22.60 -42.46
C SER A 261 -18.04 21.84 -41.34
N PRO A 262 -16.88 21.26 -41.63
CA PRO A 262 -16.08 20.60 -40.62
C PRO A 262 -15.62 21.53 -39.51
N THR A 263 -15.62 21.04 -38.29
CA THR A 263 -15.08 21.77 -37.12
C THR A 263 -13.58 22.04 -37.25
N GLY A 264 -13.07 23.03 -36.54
CA GLY A 264 -11.64 23.32 -36.50
C GLY A 264 -10.81 22.12 -36.02
N ALA A 265 -11.34 21.32 -35.11
CA ALA A 265 -10.68 20.09 -34.62
C ALA A 265 -10.57 19.02 -35.72
N GLN A 266 -11.65 18.80 -36.49
CA GLN A 266 -11.66 17.86 -37.61
C GLN A 266 -10.67 18.27 -38.69
N ARG A 267 -10.62 19.57 -39.05
CA ARG A 267 -9.66 20.09 -40.04
C ARG A 267 -8.21 19.88 -39.59
N ARG A 268 -7.91 20.16 -38.30
CA ARG A 268 -6.56 19.89 -37.75
C ARG A 268 -6.19 18.43 -37.80
N ALA A 269 -7.08 17.54 -37.36
CA ALA A 269 -6.86 16.10 -37.37
C ALA A 269 -6.54 15.57 -38.78
N VAL A 270 -7.34 15.98 -39.76
CA VAL A 270 -7.07 15.58 -41.18
C VAL A 270 -5.76 16.17 -41.69
N SER A 271 -5.43 17.42 -41.40
CA SER A 271 -4.16 18.02 -41.79
C SER A 271 -2.96 17.28 -41.19
N GLU A 272 -3.04 16.87 -39.93
CA GLU A 272 -2.00 16.09 -39.28
C GLU A 272 -1.88 14.68 -39.85
N ILE A 273 -2.99 14.02 -40.17
CA ILE A 273 -3.00 12.70 -40.83
C ILE A 273 -2.33 12.79 -42.19
N LEU A 274 -2.69 13.78 -43.02
CA LEU A 274 -2.11 13.98 -44.33
C LEU A 274 -0.61 14.25 -44.25
N ALA A 275 -0.17 15.06 -43.26
CA ALA A 275 1.24 15.31 -43.03
C ALA A 275 2.01 14.02 -42.68
N ASP A 276 1.45 13.16 -41.81
CA ASP A 276 2.05 11.88 -41.46
C ASP A 276 2.09 10.90 -42.65
N MET A 277 1.03 10.88 -43.48
CA MET A 277 0.99 10.02 -44.65
C MET A 277 2.01 10.44 -45.71
N ALA A 278 2.37 11.72 -45.79
CA ALA A 278 3.42 12.22 -46.68
C ALA A 278 4.83 11.96 -46.17
N GLY A 279 4.97 11.58 -44.90
CA GLY A 279 6.26 11.34 -44.26
C GLY A 279 6.81 9.94 -44.53
N GLU A 280 8.13 9.77 -44.31
CA GLU A 280 8.79 8.46 -44.39
C GLU A 280 8.38 7.50 -43.23
N PRO A 281 8.14 7.94 -41.99
CA PRO A 281 7.70 7.04 -40.92
C PRO A 281 6.26 6.54 -41.18
N SER A 282 5.99 5.26 -40.90
CA SER A 282 4.64 4.70 -40.96
C SER A 282 3.72 5.46 -39.98
N MET A 283 2.58 5.94 -40.47
CA MET A 283 1.57 6.57 -39.65
C MET A 283 1.03 5.58 -38.58
N ASN A 284 1.04 5.99 -37.30
CA ASN A 284 0.48 5.24 -36.21
C ASN A 284 -0.26 6.19 -35.26
N ARG A 285 -1.53 6.48 -35.57
CA ARG A 285 -2.39 7.37 -34.77
C ARG A 285 -3.69 6.69 -34.38
N LEU A 286 -4.16 7.00 -33.20
CA LEU A 286 -5.52 6.74 -32.74
C LEU A 286 -6.32 8.05 -32.93
N LEU A 287 -7.46 7.97 -33.58
CA LEU A 287 -8.39 9.08 -33.82
C LEU A 287 -9.50 9.11 -32.76
#